data_bb1215e11ebd90c5c4f778ff7e339b2e
#
_entry.id   bb1215e11ebd90c5c4f778ff7e339b2e
#
_cell.length_a   1.000
_cell.length_b   1.000
_cell.length_c   1.000
_cell.angle_alpha   90.00
_cell.angle_beta   90.00
_cell.angle_gamma   90.00
#
_symmetry.space_group_name_H-M   'P 1'
#
loop_
_entity.id
_entity.type
_entity.pdbx_description
1 polymer ?
#
loop_
_entity_poly.entity_id
_entity_poly.type
_entity_poly.pdbx_seq_one_letter_code
_entity_poly.pdbx_strand_id
1 'polypeptide(L)'
;MKVAKNLAFGAKVTASSYYDNDFRPEYAVDDNNGTLWRPRTTGPAWIQIDLGKKQSIKSIWTQFEYGTQFYQYLIETSNDGKHWQTFSDKRQNRLAGSPMVDFGNVKAQYIRLTYTGGQKNGFGGAIWNIKVYGSVEDSAPQQWLGLTAADFDGTTWHNNEGMLAGKFSLLQGTALRERMAGKDAITLQPGAQLVMTHPQLGKARKHTLTAQAFDNGSWHQIDENDPRLNLSEGKLEIRAGEKQFTLTNLRYYNWEQEAAEKAFDAQSNIVREAVADKNSQGLVVDISADYYNEGDTVPYIKNGSPLDVHLKGEFETQHDTAAIIKTIEGKKAFTFTGKESYRSNFMLPATIRDNAPYTIEAWIMNPEIAENECVADFTSSHDELEKLMLVNGTEPRCGVMNHYGWYEDAGYKEMKTLEGKWQHVYVCFDGRIESIYINDKLVSLKDIQLLVKPSQFMLLGKNAEEAWPFSGYLHSLKLWDEYIPYKRQTK
;
A
#
# COMPACT_ATOMS: atom_id res chain seq x y z
N MET A 1 -19.50 -6.52 9.66
CA MET A 1 -18.29 -7.38 9.88
C MET A 1 -17.89 -7.22 11.35
N LYS A 2 -17.64 -8.27 12.11
CA LYS A 2 -17.09 -8.12 13.48
C LYS A 2 -15.61 -7.78 13.32
N VAL A 3 -15.23 -6.59 13.70
CA VAL A 3 -13.80 -6.22 13.77
C VAL A 3 -13.15 -7.07 14.84
N ALA A 4 -12.07 -7.79 14.51
CA ALA A 4 -11.34 -8.56 15.49
C ALA A 4 -10.70 -7.62 16.52
N LYS A 5 -10.70 -8.07 17.77
CA LYS A 5 -10.08 -7.32 18.86
C LYS A 5 -8.55 -7.38 18.72
N ASN A 6 -7.91 -6.21 18.60
CA ASN A 6 -6.47 -6.09 18.76
C ASN A 6 -6.08 -6.40 20.21
N LEU A 7 -5.38 -7.53 20.43
CA LEU A 7 -4.96 -7.98 21.77
C LEU A 7 -3.80 -7.16 22.35
N ALA A 8 -3.06 -6.46 21.49
CA ALA A 8 -1.93 -5.63 21.88
C ALA A 8 -2.34 -4.20 22.28
N PHE A 9 -3.57 -3.78 21.95
CA PHE A 9 -4.00 -2.40 22.24
C PHE A 9 -3.87 -2.06 23.73
N GLY A 10 -3.06 -1.04 24.04
CA GLY A 10 -2.80 -0.59 25.39
C GLY A 10 -2.04 -1.59 26.29
N ALA A 11 -1.42 -2.61 25.69
CA ALA A 11 -0.62 -3.59 26.44
C ALA A 11 0.64 -2.94 27.05
N LYS A 12 1.18 -3.57 28.09
CA LYS A 12 2.47 -3.14 28.66
C LYS A 12 3.61 -3.48 27.70
N VAL A 13 4.45 -2.48 27.44
CA VAL A 13 5.56 -2.60 26.47
C VAL A 13 6.88 -2.25 27.12
N THR A 14 7.93 -2.93 26.72
CA THR A 14 9.33 -2.61 27.00
C THR A 14 10.14 -2.72 25.71
N ALA A 15 11.23 -1.96 25.61
CA ALA A 15 12.10 -1.99 24.45
C ALA A 15 13.57 -1.89 24.84
N SER A 16 14.46 -2.27 23.91
CA SER A 16 15.91 -2.16 24.08
C SER A 16 16.37 -0.71 24.30
N SER A 17 15.69 0.22 23.64
CA SER A 17 15.90 1.67 23.75
C SER A 17 14.75 2.42 23.09
N TYR A 18 14.68 3.73 23.32
CA TYR A 18 13.86 4.65 22.53
C TYR A 18 14.59 5.99 22.39
N TYR A 19 14.31 6.71 21.29
CA TYR A 19 15.06 7.89 20.90
C TYR A 19 14.92 9.02 21.94
N ASP A 20 13.68 9.41 22.24
CA ASP A 20 13.30 10.37 23.27
C ASP A 20 11.83 10.16 23.70
N ASN A 21 11.24 11.13 24.40
CA ASN A 21 9.87 11.02 24.92
C ASN A 21 8.79 11.06 23.84
N ASP A 22 9.09 11.52 22.63
CA ASP A 22 8.17 11.57 21.49
C ASP A 22 8.15 10.26 20.71
N PHE A 23 9.03 9.29 21.07
CA PHE A 23 9.20 8.00 20.40
C PHE A 23 9.18 6.81 21.34
N ARG A 24 8.31 6.84 22.34
CA ARG A 24 8.25 5.82 23.41
C ARG A 24 7.72 4.47 22.92
N PRO A 25 8.09 3.36 23.59
CA PRO A 25 7.64 2.02 23.21
C PRO A 25 6.11 1.83 23.22
N GLU A 26 5.39 2.52 24.09
CA GLU A 26 3.94 2.45 24.23
C GLU A 26 3.20 2.88 22.97
N TYR A 27 3.81 3.74 22.17
CA TYR A 27 3.27 4.21 20.90
C TYR A 27 3.15 3.10 19.85
N ALA A 28 3.90 2.02 19.98
CA ALA A 28 3.75 0.87 19.06
C ALA A 28 2.49 0.03 19.33
N VAL A 29 1.69 0.34 20.36
CA VAL A 29 0.48 -0.43 20.71
C VAL A 29 -0.71 0.46 21.08
N ASP A 30 -0.67 1.75 20.72
CA ASP A 30 -1.71 2.73 21.04
C ASP A 30 -2.77 2.88 19.95
N ASP A 31 -2.60 2.19 18.83
CA ASP A 31 -3.51 2.19 17.66
C ASP A 31 -3.68 3.59 17.04
N ASN A 32 -2.64 4.43 17.13
CA ASN A 32 -2.60 5.79 16.63
C ASN A 32 -1.54 5.92 15.54
N ASN A 33 -1.94 6.37 14.34
CA ASN A 33 -0.99 6.61 13.23
C ASN A 33 -0.11 7.85 13.46
N GLY A 34 -0.42 8.66 14.47
CA GLY A 34 0.29 9.88 14.80
C GLY A 34 1.53 9.67 15.65
N THR A 35 1.71 8.50 16.20
CA THR A 35 2.76 8.19 17.16
C THR A 35 3.54 6.95 16.75
N LEU A 36 4.82 6.89 17.00
CA LEU A 36 5.64 5.72 16.69
C LEU A 36 6.71 5.47 17.76
N TRP A 37 7.05 4.22 17.97
CA TRP A 37 8.28 3.87 18.65
C TRP A 37 9.46 3.95 17.69
N ARG A 38 10.53 4.65 18.12
CA ARG A 38 11.80 4.68 17.38
C ARG A 38 12.94 4.31 18.33
N PRO A 39 13.73 3.26 18.04
CA PRO A 39 14.89 2.94 18.83
C PRO A 39 15.97 4.01 18.71
N ARG A 40 16.83 4.14 19.73
CA ARG A 40 17.97 5.08 19.69
C ARG A 40 19.09 4.65 18.75
N THR A 41 19.07 3.41 18.31
CA THR A 41 20.08 2.83 17.42
C THR A 41 19.51 2.57 16.02
N THR A 42 20.34 2.69 15.01
CA THR A 42 20.04 2.26 13.63
C THR A 42 20.34 0.77 13.42
N GLY A 43 21.02 0.12 14.35
CA GLY A 43 21.30 -1.31 14.34
C GLY A 43 20.17 -2.13 15.00
N PRO A 44 20.46 -3.40 15.34
CA PRO A 44 19.46 -4.27 15.96
C PRO A 44 18.84 -3.68 17.22
N ALA A 45 17.52 -3.78 17.28
CA ALA A 45 16.72 -3.29 18.41
C ALA A 45 15.50 -4.20 18.60
N TRP A 46 14.99 -4.28 19.82
CA TRP A 46 13.82 -5.09 20.11
C TRP A 46 12.76 -4.30 20.89
N ILE A 47 11.51 -4.70 20.67
CA ILE A 47 10.34 -4.29 21.44
C ILE A 47 9.60 -5.54 21.92
N GLN A 48 9.11 -5.51 23.15
CA GLN A 48 8.43 -6.62 23.80
C GLN A 48 7.10 -6.17 24.38
N ILE A 49 6.05 -6.94 24.07
CA ILE A 49 4.67 -6.72 24.47
C ILE A 49 4.28 -7.78 25.50
N ASP A 50 3.69 -7.37 26.62
CA ASP A 50 3.04 -8.25 27.60
C ASP A 50 1.52 -8.13 27.46
N LEU A 51 0.88 -9.17 26.95
CA LEU A 51 -0.57 -9.26 26.77
C LEU A 51 -1.34 -9.42 28.11
N GLY A 52 -0.62 -9.40 29.26
CA GLY A 52 -1.17 -9.54 30.59
C GLY A 52 -1.60 -10.95 30.99
N LYS A 53 -1.88 -11.78 30.02
CA LYS A 53 -2.23 -13.21 30.19
C LYS A 53 -1.99 -13.99 28.89
N LYS A 54 -1.97 -15.31 29.01
CA LYS A 54 -1.89 -16.21 27.86
C LYS A 54 -3.07 -16.00 26.91
N GLN A 55 -2.79 -15.66 25.66
CA GLN A 55 -3.75 -15.44 24.58
C GLN A 55 -3.48 -16.41 23.42
N SER A 56 -4.51 -16.74 22.65
CA SER A 56 -4.33 -17.37 21.36
C SER A 56 -3.86 -16.32 20.36
N ILE A 57 -2.76 -16.57 19.67
CA ILE A 57 -2.17 -15.66 18.66
C ILE A 57 -2.18 -16.37 17.32
N LYS A 58 -2.85 -15.79 16.34
CA LYS A 58 -2.99 -16.31 14.98
C LYS A 58 -2.30 -15.43 13.94
N SER A 59 -2.29 -14.13 14.14
CA SER A 59 -1.55 -13.21 13.30
C SER A 59 -1.00 -12.03 14.11
N ILE A 60 0.12 -11.50 13.65
CA ILE A 60 0.77 -10.29 14.16
C ILE A 60 1.00 -9.37 12.97
N TRP A 61 0.51 -8.15 13.07
CA TRP A 61 0.61 -7.13 12.04
C TRP A 61 1.57 -6.06 12.53
N THR A 62 2.62 -5.78 11.78
CA THR A 62 3.64 -4.79 12.12
C THR A 62 3.71 -3.71 11.07
N GLN A 63 3.42 -2.49 11.45
CA GLN A 63 3.52 -1.31 10.60
C GLN A 63 4.85 -0.61 10.92
N PHE A 64 5.85 -0.86 10.07
CA PHE A 64 7.13 -0.17 10.14
C PHE A 64 7.05 1.24 9.58
N GLU A 65 8.01 2.11 9.94
CA GLU A 65 8.03 3.52 9.59
C GLU A 65 7.85 3.79 8.09
N TYR A 66 8.44 2.98 7.22
CA TYR A 66 8.34 3.16 5.76
C TYR A 66 7.74 1.92 5.09
N GLY A 67 6.47 1.98 4.76
CA GLY A 67 5.74 0.88 4.12
C GLY A 67 6.25 0.50 2.72
N THR A 68 7.05 1.34 2.08
CA THR A 68 7.65 1.10 0.77
C THR A 68 9.04 0.45 0.84
N GLN A 69 9.54 0.19 2.05
CA GLN A 69 10.85 -0.42 2.29
C GLN A 69 10.69 -1.78 2.96
N PHE A 70 11.62 -2.69 2.72
CA PHE A 70 11.62 -3.95 3.45
C PHE A 70 12.39 -3.83 4.76
N TYR A 71 11.89 -4.55 5.77
CA TYR A 71 12.51 -4.70 7.09
C TYR A 71 12.82 -6.16 7.34
N GLN A 72 13.94 -6.40 8.04
CA GLN A 72 14.38 -7.72 8.46
C GLN A 72 14.24 -7.83 9.96
N TYR A 73 13.52 -8.87 10.41
CA TYR A 73 13.16 -9.00 11.82
C TYR A 73 12.86 -10.46 12.20
N LEU A 74 12.84 -10.69 13.49
CA LEU A 74 12.43 -11.95 14.12
C LEU A 74 11.29 -11.66 15.08
N ILE A 75 10.21 -12.43 15.03
CA ILE A 75 9.16 -12.42 16.05
C ILE A 75 9.24 -13.71 16.85
N GLU A 76 9.28 -13.55 18.17
CA GLU A 76 9.31 -14.62 19.13
C GLU A 76 8.17 -14.48 20.13
N THR A 77 7.71 -15.59 20.69
CA THR A 77 6.67 -15.63 21.70
C THR A 77 7.14 -16.40 22.94
N SER A 78 6.60 -16.03 24.10
CA SER A 78 6.96 -16.65 25.38
C SER A 78 5.75 -16.71 26.32
N ASN A 79 5.79 -17.64 27.27
CA ASN A 79 4.80 -17.72 28.35
C ASN A 79 5.31 -17.18 29.69
N ASP A 80 6.60 -16.99 29.82
CA ASP A 80 7.26 -16.59 31.07
C ASP A 80 8.23 -15.41 30.92
N GLY A 81 8.37 -14.91 29.68
CA GLY A 81 9.30 -13.82 29.34
C GLY A 81 10.78 -14.21 29.35
N LYS A 82 11.09 -15.49 29.53
CA LYS A 82 12.46 -16.03 29.61
C LYS A 82 12.76 -17.05 28.52
N HIS A 83 11.83 -17.96 28.27
CA HIS A 83 11.96 -19.01 27.24
C HIS A 83 11.18 -18.59 26.02
N TRP A 84 11.89 -18.39 24.89
CA TRP A 84 11.36 -17.82 23.67
C TRP A 84 11.30 -18.89 22.56
N GLN A 85 10.23 -18.83 21.78
CA GLN A 85 10.01 -19.68 20.61
C GLN A 85 9.75 -18.78 19.41
N THR A 86 10.34 -19.12 18.28
CA THR A 86 10.12 -18.40 17.02
C THR A 86 8.67 -18.50 16.61
N PHE A 87 8.03 -17.35 16.41
CA PHE A 87 6.72 -17.21 15.78
C PHE A 87 6.89 -17.00 14.28
N SER A 88 7.76 -16.07 13.87
CA SER A 88 8.07 -15.78 12.48
C SER A 88 9.52 -15.32 12.34
N ASP A 89 10.23 -15.86 11.36
CA ASP A 89 11.61 -15.48 11.04
C ASP A 89 11.64 -14.77 9.67
N LYS A 90 11.79 -13.47 9.71
CA LYS A 90 11.88 -12.55 8.57
C LYS A 90 13.27 -11.92 8.42
N ARG A 91 14.31 -12.52 9.00
CA ARG A 91 15.69 -11.99 8.93
C ARG A 91 16.30 -11.95 7.54
N GLN A 92 15.69 -12.64 6.58
CA GLN A 92 16.09 -12.60 5.16
C GLN A 92 15.03 -11.92 4.27
N ASN A 93 14.05 -11.25 4.88
CA ASN A 93 12.96 -10.61 4.14
C ASN A 93 13.46 -9.54 3.17
N ARG A 94 12.86 -9.51 1.98
CA ARG A 94 13.02 -8.44 0.98
C ARG A 94 11.67 -7.91 0.46
N LEU A 95 10.56 -8.36 1.03
CA LEU A 95 9.25 -7.81 0.73
C LEU A 95 9.02 -6.54 1.53
N ALA A 96 8.70 -5.45 0.84
CA ALA A 96 8.15 -4.26 1.47
C ALA A 96 6.65 -4.45 1.70
N GLY A 97 6.14 -3.93 2.81
CA GLY A 97 4.72 -4.01 3.14
C GLY A 97 4.37 -3.15 4.35
N SER A 98 3.14 -2.66 4.34
CA SER A 98 2.52 -1.97 5.46
C SER A 98 1.03 -2.37 5.51
N PRO A 99 0.63 -3.12 6.55
CA PRO A 99 1.50 -3.77 7.52
C PRO A 99 2.21 -5.01 6.96
N MET A 100 3.32 -5.42 7.58
CA MET A 100 3.82 -6.77 7.47
C MET A 100 2.93 -7.69 8.31
N VAL A 101 2.50 -8.82 7.74
CA VAL A 101 1.57 -9.75 8.41
C VAL A 101 2.24 -11.10 8.61
N ASP A 102 2.41 -11.48 9.86
CA ASP A 102 2.98 -12.75 10.26
C ASP A 102 1.90 -13.69 10.82
N PHE A 103 1.86 -14.92 10.32
CA PHE A 103 0.87 -15.92 10.69
C PHE A 103 1.46 -17.01 11.57
N GLY A 104 0.66 -17.51 12.50
CA GLY A 104 1.05 -18.60 13.38
C GLY A 104 -0.15 -19.24 14.06
N ASN A 105 0.12 -20.09 15.04
CA ASN A 105 -0.90 -20.72 15.88
C ASN A 105 -0.29 -21.09 17.24
N VAL A 106 -0.17 -20.11 18.12
CA VAL A 106 0.44 -20.30 19.45
C VAL A 106 -0.47 -19.74 20.54
N LYS A 107 -0.21 -20.21 21.78
CA LYS A 107 -0.74 -19.57 22.98
C LYS A 107 0.43 -18.99 23.77
N ALA A 108 0.46 -17.67 23.92
CA ALA A 108 1.54 -16.97 24.60
C ALA A 108 1.03 -15.73 25.33
N GLN A 109 1.82 -15.26 26.30
CA GLN A 109 1.58 -14.01 27.01
C GLN A 109 2.50 -12.90 26.47
N TYR A 110 3.73 -13.23 26.09
CA TYR A 110 4.73 -12.27 25.65
C TYR A 110 5.03 -12.44 24.17
N ILE A 111 5.22 -11.31 23.49
CA ILE A 111 5.68 -11.22 22.11
C ILE A 111 6.90 -10.32 22.10
N ARG A 112 7.95 -10.72 21.40
CA ARG A 112 9.12 -9.88 21.14
C ARG A 112 9.36 -9.81 19.64
N LEU A 113 9.44 -8.59 19.11
CA LEU A 113 9.92 -8.31 17.78
C LEU A 113 11.34 -7.77 17.87
N THR A 114 12.27 -8.40 17.19
CA THR A 114 13.66 -7.96 17.07
C THR A 114 13.95 -7.55 15.65
N TYR A 115 14.13 -6.26 15.42
CA TYR A 115 14.63 -5.71 14.17
C TYR A 115 16.10 -6.08 13.99
N THR A 116 16.50 -6.57 12.82
CA THR A 116 17.87 -7.00 12.52
C THR A 116 18.49 -6.28 11.35
N GLY A 117 17.71 -5.60 10.52
CA GLY A 117 18.17 -4.88 9.34
C GLY A 117 17.04 -4.43 8.41
N GLY A 118 17.39 -3.91 7.25
CA GLY A 118 16.40 -3.46 6.27
C GLY A 118 17.05 -2.87 5.02
N GLN A 119 16.22 -2.41 4.11
CA GLN A 119 16.65 -1.86 2.81
C GLN A 119 17.46 -0.57 2.98
N LYS A 120 17.11 0.28 3.93
CA LYS A 120 17.76 1.57 4.16
C LYS A 120 18.44 1.57 5.52
N ASN A 121 19.76 1.49 5.52
CA ASN A 121 20.56 1.69 6.72
C ASN A 121 20.45 3.15 7.18
N GLY A 122 20.13 3.39 8.45
CA GLY A 122 20.10 4.72 9.04
C GLY A 122 18.77 5.17 9.64
N PHE A 123 17.67 4.44 9.40
CA PHE A 123 16.38 4.73 10.04
C PHE A 123 16.03 3.78 11.20
N GLY A 124 16.75 2.67 11.35
CA GLY A 124 16.46 1.68 12.39
C GLY A 124 15.12 0.96 12.14
N GLY A 125 14.66 0.27 13.16
CA GLY A 125 13.40 -0.49 13.12
C GLY A 125 12.26 0.26 13.80
N ALA A 126 12.01 1.51 13.44
CA ALA A 126 10.89 2.28 13.99
C ALA A 126 9.55 1.69 13.57
N ILE A 127 8.58 1.70 14.48
CA ILE A 127 7.29 1.02 14.33
C ILE A 127 6.17 1.94 14.78
N TRP A 128 5.18 2.14 13.89
CA TRP A 128 3.95 2.85 14.19
C TRP A 128 3.03 1.99 15.05
N ASN A 129 2.71 0.77 14.59
CA ASN A 129 1.81 -0.10 15.32
C ASN A 129 2.20 -1.58 15.22
N ILE A 130 1.99 -2.31 16.30
CA ILE A 130 1.96 -3.76 16.34
C ILE A 130 0.57 -4.19 16.80
N LYS A 131 -0.16 -4.88 15.93
CA LYS A 131 -1.49 -5.42 16.22
C LYS A 131 -1.43 -6.93 16.33
N VAL A 132 -2.12 -7.47 17.31
CA VAL A 132 -2.11 -8.92 17.59
C VAL A 132 -3.53 -9.45 17.58
N TYR A 133 -3.78 -10.48 16.76
CA TYR A 133 -5.11 -11.05 16.60
C TYR A 133 -5.16 -12.53 16.98
N GLY A 134 -6.22 -12.90 17.67
CA GLY A 134 -6.53 -14.28 18.05
C GLY A 134 -7.23 -15.08 16.96
N SER A 135 -7.58 -14.43 15.85
CA SER A 135 -8.18 -15.02 14.65
C SER A 135 -7.32 -14.67 13.44
N VAL A 136 -7.38 -15.51 12.41
CA VAL A 136 -6.93 -15.15 11.08
C VAL A 136 -8.14 -14.51 10.40
N GLU A 137 -8.10 -13.21 10.22
CA GLU A 137 -9.10 -12.53 9.41
C GLU A 137 -8.74 -12.68 7.93
N ASP A 138 -9.74 -12.51 7.05
CA ASP A 138 -9.49 -12.39 5.62
C ASP A 138 -8.50 -11.24 5.43
N SER A 139 -7.26 -11.60 5.18
CA SER A 139 -6.18 -10.65 5.04
C SER A 139 -6.40 -9.85 3.75
N ALA A 140 -6.03 -8.60 3.77
CA ALA A 140 -5.90 -7.77 2.60
C ALA A 140 -5.13 -8.48 1.47
N PRO A 141 -5.29 -8.02 0.23
CA PRO A 141 -4.49 -8.50 -0.89
C PRO A 141 -3.00 -8.44 -0.58
N GLN A 142 -2.34 -9.59 -0.59
CA GLN A 142 -0.92 -9.73 -0.24
C GLN A 142 -0.23 -10.75 -1.14
N GLN A 143 1.05 -10.51 -1.44
CA GLN A 143 1.93 -11.51 -2.01
C GLN A 143 2.41 -12.44 -0.90
N TRP A 144 1.86 -13.64 -0.83
CA TRP A 144 2.23 -14.62 0.18
C TRP A 144 3.53 -15.36 -0.13
N LEU A 145 3.77 -15.68 -1.41
CA LEU A 145 5.04 -16.21 -1.85
C LEU A 145 5.67 -15.31 -2.90
N GLY A 146 6.97 -15.11 -2.77
CA GLY A 146 7.80 -14.40 -3.72
C GLY A 146 9.20 -15.02 -3.71
N LEU A 147 9.47 -15.86 -4.70
CA LEU A 147 10.71 -16.62 -4.79
C LEU A 147 11.41 -16.33 -6.12
N THR A 148 12.68 -15.99 -6.02
CA THR A 148 13.58 -15.83 -7.15
C THR A 148 14.66 -16.91 -7.11
N ALA A 149 15.26 -17.25 -8.23
CA ALA A 149 16.32 -18.24 -8.26
C ALA A 149 17.53 -17.86 -7.37
N ALA A 150 17.72 -16.56 -7.09
CA ALA A 150 18.78 -16.07 -6.20
C ALA A 150 18.65 -16.60 -4.75
N ASP A 151 17.45 -16.97 -4.35
CA ASP A 151 17.15 -17.44 -2.98
C ASP A 151 17.27 -18.95 -2.80
N PHE A 152 17.73 -19.66 -3.83
CA PHE A 152 17.95 -21.10 -3.79
C PHE A 152 19.41 -21.43 -3.48
N ASP A 153 19.64 -22.24 -2.44
CA ASP A 153 20.99 -22.64 -1.97
C ASP A 153 21.44 -24.03 -2.43
N GLY A 154 20.67 -24.69 -3.30
CA GLY A 154 20.92 -26.06 -3.78
C GLY A 154 20.00 -27.11 -3.12
N THR A 155 19.46 -26.84 -1.96
CA THR A 155 18.56 -27.73 -1.21
C THR A 155 17.31 -27.03 -0.71
N THR A 156 17.38 -25.74 -0.56
CA THR A 156 16.33 -24.91 0.05
C THR A 156 16.08 -23.69 -0.82
N TRP A 157 14.80 -23.39 -1.04
CA TRP A 157 14.38 -22.16 -1.73
C TRP A 157 13.62 -21.28 -0.76
N HIS A 158 14.24 -20.16 -0.35
CA HIS A 158 13.73 -19.27 0.67
C HIS A 158 12.69 -18.30 0.12
N ASN A 159 11.57 -18.12 0.84
CA ASN A 159 10.53 -17.16 0.51
C ASN A 159 10.89 -15.76 1.07
N ASN A 160 11.88 -15.08 0.47
CA ASN A 160 12.38 -13.81 0.96
C ASN A 160 11.60 -12.59 0.46
N GLU A 161 10.78 -12.75 -0.59
CA GLU A 161 9.91 -11.70 -1.14
C GLU A 161 8.43 -11.98 -0.90
N GLY A 162 8.09 -12.87 0.03
CA GLY A 162 6.72 -13.23 0.36
C GLY A 162 6.36 -12.98 1.81
N MET A 163 5.06 -12.76 2.06
CA MET A 163 4.54 -12.49 3.39
C MET A 163 4.62 -13.71 4.31
N LEU A 164 4.44 -14.93 3.79
CA LEU A 164 4.55 -16.14 4.59
C LEU A 164 6.01 -16.42 4.94
N ALA A 165 6.30 -16.54 6.23
CA ALA A 165 7.59 -17.03 6.66
C ALA A 165 7.75 -18.51 6.28
N GLY A 166 8.83 -18.85 5.59
CA GLY A 166 9.05 -20.24 5.23
C GLY A 166 9.96 -20.44 4.01
N LYS A 167 10.05 -21.68 3.61
CA LYS A 167 10.94 -22.12 2.54
C LYS A 167 10.44 -23.40 1.91
N PHE A 168 10.79 -23.60 0.66
CA PHE A 168 10.73 -24.93 0.05
C PHE A 168 11.96 -25.75 0.44
N SER A 169 11.76 -27.01 0.72
CA SER A 169 12.83 -27.97 0.94
C SER A 169 12.83 -29.00 -0.18
N LEU A 170 14.01 -29.35 -0.67
CA LEU A 170 14.20 -30.45 -1.62
C LEU A 170 13.99 -31.76 -0.87
N LEU A 171 12.85 -32.42 -1.12
CA LEU A 171 12.52 -33.69 -0.49
C LEU A 171 13.10 -34.89 -1.23
N GLN A 172 13.25 -34.79 -2.55
CA GLN A 172 13.70 -35.89 -3.42
C GLN A 172 14.42 -35.32 -4.63
N GLY A 173 15.41 -36.08 -5.14
CA GLY A 173 16.13 -35.77 -6.36
C GLY A 173 17.17 -34.67 -6.21
N THR A 174 17.45 -33.98 -7.31
CA THR A 174 18.44 -32.91 -7.39
C THR A 174 17.84 -31.68 -8.05
N ALA A 175 18.16 -30.50 -7.54
CA ALA A 175 17.84 -29.23 -8.15
C ALA A 175 19.10 -28.35 -8.23
N LEU A 176 19.25 -27.62 -9.32
CA LEU A 176 20.40 -26.77 -9.59
C LEU A 176 19.97 -25.35 -9.88
N ARG A 177 20.73 -24.39 -9.37
CA ARG A 177 20.62 -23.01 -9.82
C ARG A 177 21.51 -22.80 -11.03
N GLU A 178 20.94 -22.31 -12.11
CA GLU A 178 21.66 -22.07 -13.35
C GLU A 178 21.09 -20.85 -14.10
N ARG A 179 21.81 -20.40 -15.11
CA ARG A 179 21.33 -19.33 -15.99
C ARG A 179 20.80 -19.95 -17.29
N MET A 180 19.51 -19.75 -17.56
CA MET A 180 18.81 -20.28 -18.72
C MET A 180 18.21 -19.15 -19.56
N ALA A 181 18.62 -19.04 -20.82
CA ALA A 181 18.13 -18.03 -21.77
C ALA A 181 18.04 -16.61 -21.15
N GLY A 182 19.12 -16.17 -20.52
CA GLY A 182 19.26 -14.83 -19.95
C GLY A 182 18.66 -14.61 -18.56
N LYS A 183 17.98 -15.61 -17.96
CA LYS A 183 17.41 -15.54 -16.61
C LYS A 183 18.08 -16.52 -15.66
N ASP A 184 18.23 -16.12 -14.40
CA ASP A 184 18.59 -17.04 -13.33
C ASP A 184 17.37 -17.94 -13.02
N ALA A 185 17.58 -19.23 -12.95
CA ALA A 185 16.55 -20.24 -12.82
C ALA A 185 16.95 -21.37 -11.88
N ILE A 186 15.96 -22.13 -11.45
CA ILE A 186 16.14 -23.40 -10.76
C ILE A 186 15.71 -24.51 -11.71
N THR A 187 16.58 -25.47 -11.94
CA THR A 187 16.28 -26.67 -12.73
C THR A 187 16.20 -27.88 -11.82
N LEU A 188 14.99 -28.43 -11.70
CA LEU A 188 14.73 -29.68 -11.05
C LEU A 188 15.05 -30.83 -12.04
N GLN A 189 15.90 -31.76 -11.64
CA GLN A 189 16.19 -32.97 -12.44
C GLN A 189 14.98 -33.93 -12.42
N PRO A 190 14.88 -34.87 -13.37
CA PRO A 190 13.78 -35.84 -13.41
C PRO A 190 13.50 -36.49 -12.05
N GLY A 191 12.24 -36.47 -11.63
CA GLY A 191 11.79 -37.00 -10.35
C GLY A 191 12.08 -36.13 -9.13
N ALA A 192 12.73 -34.96 -9.30
CA ALA A 192 12.99 -34.06 -8.17
C ALA A 192 11.70 -33.35 -7.68
N GLN A 193 11.66 -33.11 -6.37
CA GLN A 193 10.50 -32.48 -5.71
C GLN A 193 10.94 -31.47 -4.65
N LEU A 194 10.42 -30.26 -4.78
CA LEU A 194 10.48 -29.19 -3.77
C LEU A 194 9.11 -29.07 -3.07
N VAL A 195 9.11 -28.92 -1.76
CA VAL A 195 7.88 -28.81 -0.97
C VAL A 195 7.99 -27.70 0.07
N MET A 196 6.95 -26.90 0.15
CA MET A 196 6.72 -25.96 1.24
C MET A 196 5.43 -26.31 1.97
N THR A 197 5.48 -26.29 3.31
CA THR A 197 4.30 -26.41 4.17
C THR A 197 4.10 -25.14 4.96
N HIS A 198 2.88 -24.60 4.94
CA HIS A 198 2.49 -23.48 5.75
C HIS A 198 0.97 -23.51 5.96
N PRO A 199 0.45 -23.24 7.20
CA PRO A 199 -0.98 -23.37 7.49
C PRO A 199 -1.91 -22.52 6.62
N GLN A 200 -1.42 -21.47 5.99
CA GLN A 200 -2.20 -20.58 5.13
C GLN A 200 -2.24 -21.00 3.66
N LEU A 201 -1.35 -21.86 3.20
CA LEU A 201 -1.35 -22.32 1.81
C LEU A 201 -2.66 -23.02 1.46
N GLY A 202 -3.22 -22.70 0.31
CA GLY A 202 -4.45 -23.28 -0.20
C GLY A 202 -5.73 -22.90 0.54
N LYS A 203 -5.69 -21.99 1.52
CA LYS A 203 -6.88 -21.57 2.28
C LYS A 203 -7.59 -20.33 1.72
N ALA A 204 -6.92 -19.53 0.93
CA ALA A 204 -7.55 -18.38 0.29
C ALA A 204 -8.62 -18.84 -0.68
N ARG A 205 -9.85 -18.32 -0.56
CA ARG A 205 -10.98 -18.64 -1.46
C ARG A 205 -10.70 -18.21 -2.89
N LYS A 206 -9.94 -17.13 -3.04
CA LYS A 206 -9.47 -16.58 -4.29
C LYS A 206 -7.98 -16.42 -4.15
N HIS A 207 -7.25 -16.88 -5.12
CA HIS A 207 -5.79 -16.79 -5.12
C HIS A 207 -5.27 -16.81 -6.56
N THR A 208 -4.01 -16.45 -6.71
CA THR A 208 -3.26 -16.54 -7.96
C THR A 208 -1.92 -17.17 -7.67
N LEU A 209 -1.63 -18.30 -8.32
CA LEU A 209 -0.32 -18.95 -8.29
C LEU A 209 0.28 -18.87 -9.70
N THR A 210 1.45 -18.28 -9.84
CA THR A 210 2.16 -18.17 -11.12
C THR A 210 3.63 -18.47 -10.97
N ALA A 211 4.25 -18.94 -12.04
CA ALA A 211 5.69 -19.04 -12.19
C ALA A 211 6.08 -18.84 -13.65
N GLN A 212 7.35 -18.62 -13.93
CA GLN A 212 7.89 -18.67 -15.29
C GLN A 212 8.59 -20.02 -15.49
N ALA A 213 8.19 -20.75 -16.51
CA ALA A 213 8.77 -22.03 -16.90
C ALA A 213 9.55 -21.90 -18.22
N PHE A 214 10.64 -22.65 -18.34
CA PHE A 214 11.40 -22.76 -19.58
C PHE A 214 11.13 -24.10 -20.23
N ASP A 215 10.34 -24.10 -21.29
CA ASP A 215 9.97 -25.28 -22.06
C ASP A 215 10.16 -25.01 -23.56
N ASN A 216 10.59 -26.01 -24.31
CA ASN A 216 10.74 -25.92 -25.77
C ASN A 216 11.59 -24.73 -26.24
N GLY A 217 12.62 -24.37 -25.47
CA GLY A 217 13.57 -23.31 -25.82
C GLY A 217 13.11 -21.88 -25.50
N SER A 218 11.97 -21.67 -24.84
CA SER A 218 11.43 -20.35 -24.50
C SER A 218 10.85 -20.26 -23.09
N TRP A 219 10.85 -19.05 -22.53
CA TRP A 219 10.17 -18.73 -21.28
C TRP A 219 8.70 -18.42 -21.54
N HIS A 220 7.82 -19.01 -20.74
CA HIS A 220 6.40 -18.70 -20.70
C HIS A 220 5.88 -18.71 -19.26
N GLN A 221 4.76 -18.07 -19.03
CA GLN A 221 4.10 -18.10 -17.72
C GLN A 221 3.28 -19.37 -17.58
N ILE A 222 3.33 -19.95 -16.41
CA ILE A 222 2.49 -21.07 -15.96
C ILE A 222 1.70 -20.63 -14.73
N ASP A 223 0.60 -21.32 -14.44
CA ASP A 223 -0.29 -21.07 -13.32
C ASP A 223 -0.61 -22.36 -12.54
N GLU A 224 -1.58 -22.30 -11.65
CA GLU A 224 -2.03 -23.41 -10.81
C GLU A 224 -2.59 -24.61 -11.57
N ASN A 225 -2.89 -24.47 -12.86
CA ASN A 225 -3.34 -25.57 -13.71
C ASN A 225 -2.16 -26.39 -14.27
N ASP A 226 -0.93 -25.90 -14.14
CA ASP A 226 0.25 -26.64 -14.55
C ASP A 226 0.46 -27.84 -13.60
N PRO A 227 0.49 -29.09 -14.10
CA PRO A 227 0.58 -30.29 -13.27
C PRO A 227 1.89 -30.41 -12.48
N ARG A 228 2.88 -29.58 -12.79
CA ARG A 228 4.15 -29.49 -12.06
C ARG A 228 4.05 -28.65 -10.78
N LEU A 229 2.97 -27.84 -10.65
CA LEU A 229 2.63 -27.05 -9.46
C LEU A 229 1.40 -27.69 -8.81
N ASN A 230 1.52 -28.13 -7.56
CA ASN A 230 0.40 -28.76 -6.85
C ASN A 230 0.16 -28.03 -5.52
N LEU A 231 -0.87 -27.16 -5.52
CA LEU A 231 -1.33 -26.45 -4.33
C LEU A 231 -2.45 -27.25 -3.67
N SER A 232 -2.28 -27.50 -2.39
CA SER A 232 -3.29 -28.12 -1.53
C SER A 232 -3.34 -27.40 -0.18
N GLU A 233 -4.34 -27.72 0.65
CA GLU A 233 -4.44 -27.13 1.97
C GLU A 233 -3.19 -27.40 2.81
N GLY A 234 -2.49 -26.32 3.20
CA GLY A 234 -1.27 -26.38 4.00
C GLY A 234 0.01 -26.73 3.23
N LYS A 235 -0.05 -26.90 1.89
CA LYS A 235 1.10 -27.43 1.15
C LYS A 235 1.14 -26.93 -0.30
N LEU A 236 2.34 -26.58 -0.77
CA LEU A 236 2.64 -26.38 -2.19
C LEU A 236 3.82 -27.26 -2.58
N GLU A 237 3.64 -28.04 -3.64
CA GLU A 237 4.66 -28.92 -4.21
C GLU A 237 5.02 -28.50 -5.62
N ILE A 238 6.31 -28.57 -5.95
CA ILE A 238 6.86 -28.33 -7.28
C ILE A 238 7.58 -29.61 -7.68
N ARG A 239 7.19 -30.21 -8.80
CA ARG A 239 7.68 -31.51 -9.23
C ARG A 239 8.22 -31.52 -10.66
N ALA A 240 9.39 -32.09 -10.85
CA ALA A 240 9.81 -32.55 -12.16
C ALA A 240 9.27 -33.96 -12.38
N GLY A 241 8.61 -34.21 -13.52
CA GLY A 241 8.16 -35.52 -13.92
C GLY A 241 9.33 -36.34 -14.50
N GLU A 242 9.10 -37.02 -15.64
CA GLU A 242 10.14 -37.79 -16.34
C GLU A 242 11.20 -36.88 -17.01
N LYS A 243 10.91 -35.62 -17.20
CA LYS A 243 11.81 -34.62 -17.78
C LYS A 243 12.22 -33.62 -16.72
N GLN A 244 13.34 -32.95 -16.93
CA GLN A 244 13.73 -31.80 -16.10
C GLN A 244 12.67 -30.68 -16.17
N PHE A 245 12.58 -29.92 -15.09
CA PHE A 245 11.70 -28.77 -14.99
C PHE A 245 12.47 -27.53 -14.54
N THR A 246 12.56 -26.55 -15.43
CA THR A 246 13.26 -25.30 -15.17
C THR A 246 12.25 -24.18 -14.93
N LEU A 247 12.37 -23.49 -13.79
CA LEU A 247 11.44 -22.41 -13.41
C LEU A 247 12.16 -21.26 -12.68
N THR A 248 11.50 -20.12 -12.66
CA THR A 248 11.88 -18.94 -11.87
C THR A 248 10.64 -18.12 -11.52
N ASN A 249 10.81 -17.10 -10.66
CA ASN A 249 9.77 -16.13 -10.32
C ASN A 249 8.44 -16.76 -9.89
N LEU A 250 8.49 -17.70 -8.92
CA LEU A 250 7.27 -18.23 -8.32
C LEU A 250 6.60 -17.17 -7.46
N ARG A 251 5.30 -16.91 -7.71
CA ARG A 251 4.48 -15.95 -6.98
C ARG A 251 3.17 -16.60 -6.55
N TYR A 252 2.74 -16.33 -5.32
CA TYR A 252 1.43 -16.72 -4.82
C TYR A 252 0.80 -15.54 -4.08
N TYR A 253 -0.38 -15.16 -4.55
CA TYR A 253 -1.17 -14.07 -3.99
C TYR A 253 -2.43 -14.65 -3.36
N ASN A 254 -2.86 -14.11 -2.22
CA ASN A 254 -4.11 -14.50 -1.56
C ASN A 254 -5.38 -13.87 -2.19
N TRP A 255 -5.31 -13.42 -3.42
CA TRP A 255 -6.37 -12.74 -4.17
C TRP A 255 -6.25 -13.06 -5.67
N GLU A 256 -7.34 -12.86 -6.42
CA GLU A 256 -7.33 -13.02 -7.88
C GLU A 256 -6.59 -11.86 -8.52
N GLN A 257 -5.31 -12.03 -8.76
CA GLN A 257 -4.48 -11.02 -9.44
C GLN A 257 -4.92 -10.84 -10.90
N GLU A 258 -5.46 -11.87 -11.51
CA GLU A 258 -5.95 -11.82 -12.89
C GLU A 258 -7.04 -10.77 -13.10
N ALA A 259 -7.91 -10.54 -12.11
CA ALA A 259 -8.89 -9.46 -12.17
C ALA A 259 -8.23 -8.07 -12.13
N ALA A 260 -7.12 -7.93 -11.41
CA ALA A 260 -6.35 -6.69 -11.33
C ALA A 260 -5.35 -6.57 -12.49
N GLU A 261 -4.67 -7.64 -12.89
CA GLU A 261 -3.70 -7.65 -14.00
C GLU A 261 -4.35 -7.67 -15.37
N LYS A 262 -5.48 -8.34 -15.56
CA LYS A 262 -6.33 -8.12 -16.75
C LYS A 262 -6.80 -6.67 -16.80
N ALA A 263 -6.93 -6.05 -15.65
CA ALA A 263 -7.13 -4.63 -15.57
C ALA A 263 -5.86 -3.82 -15.94
N PHE A 264 -4.66 -4.34 -15.79
CA PHE A 264 -3.42 -3.71 -16.26
C PHE A 264 -3.16 -3.95 -17.75
N ASP A 265 -3.44 -5.17 -18.24
CA ASP A 265 -3.07 -5.61 -19.60
C ASP A 265 -4.12 -5.31 -20.65
N ALA A 266 -5.35 -5.04 -20.27
CA ALA A 266 -6.36 -4.55 -21.19
C ALA A 266 -6.01 -3.11 -21.61
N GLN A 267 -4.86 -3.00 -22.26
CA GLN A 267 -4.38 -1.77 -22.84
C GLN A 267 -5.35 -1.28 -23.91
N SER A 268 -5.46 0.01 -24.01
CA SER A 268 -5.86 0.78 -25.20
C SER A 268 -7.32 0.82 -25.62
N ASN A 269 -8.21 -0.06 -25.16
CA ASN A 269 -9.62 -0.05 -25.63
C ASN A 269 -10.67 0.14 -24.52
N ILE A 270 -10.24 0.38 -23.28
CA ILE A 270 -11.15 0.54 -22.16
C ILE A 270 -11.36 2.02 -21.89
N VAL A 271 -12.58 2.47 -22.17
CA VAL A 271 -13.04 3.80 -21.77
C VAL A 271 -13.52 3.72 -20.34
N ARG A 272 -13.10 4.67 -19.53
CA ARG A 272 -13.64 4.82 -18.17
C ARG A 272 -15.09 5.20 -18.21
N GLU A 273 -15.89 4.54 -17.39
CA GLU A 273 -17.12 5.16 -16.93
C GLU A 273 -16.76 6.46 -16.25
N ALA A 274 -17.24 7.57 -16.79
CA ALA A 274 -17.22 8.80 -16.04
C ALA A 274 -18.01 8.53 -14.76
N VAL A 275 -17.37 8.71 -13.63
CA VAL A 275 -18.02 8.59 -12.32
C VAL A 275 -19.16 9.61 -12.19
N ALA A 276 -19.21 10.59 -13.10
CA ALA A 276 -20.25 11.59 -13.27
C ALA A 276 -21.69 11.06 -13.40
N ASP A 277 -21.88 9.81 -13.81
CA ASP A 277 -23.22 9.22 -13.95
C ASP A 277 -23.78 8.61 -12.66
N LYS A 278 -22.98 8.55 -11.61
CA LYS A 278 -23.50 8.16 -10.31
C LYS A 278 -24.35 9.28 -9.77
N ASN A 279 -25.59 8.99 -9.39
CA ASN A 279 -26.43 9.90 -8.62
C ASN A 279 -25.57 10.61 -7.58
N SER A 280 -25.62 11.91 -7.62
CA SER A 280 -24.77 12.85 -6.91
C SER A 280 -24.81 12.80 -5.36
N GLN A 281 -25.40 11.78 -4.79
CA GLN A 281 -25.32 11.49 -3.37
C GLN A 281 -23.90 11.05 -3.02
N GLY A 282 -23.31 11.73 -2.08
CA GLY A 282 -21.93 11.46 -1.66
C GLY A 282 -20.86 12.31 -2.35
N LEU A 283 -21.16 13.02 -3.43
CA LEU A 283 -20.22 13.94 -4.09
C LEU A 283 -20.06 15.22 -3.25
N VAL A 284 -18.94 15.35 -2.58
CA VAL A 284 -18.61 16.44 -1.64
C VAL A 284 -17.96 17.62 -2.37
N VAL A 285 -17.03 17.32 -3.28
CA VAL A 285 -16.30 18.30 -4.07
C VAL A 285 -16.44 17.97 -5.55
N ASP A 286 -16.75 19.00 -6.33
CA ASP A 286 -16.82 18.93 -7.80
C ASP A 286 -16.22 20.21 -8.40
N ILE A 287 -14.96 20.14 -8.79
CA ILE A 287 -14.22 21.22 -9.44
C ILE A 287 -13.99 20.86 -10.88
N SER A 288 -14.31 21.78 -11.81
CA SER A 288 -14.01 21.60 -13.23
C SER A 288 -13.64 22.93 -13.88
N ALA A 289 -12.55 22.91 -14.66
CA ALA A 289 -12.17 24.05 -15.52
C ALA A 289 -13.15 24.27 -16.68
N ASP A 290 -14.00 23.28 -16.99
CA ASP A 290 -15.02 23.41 -18.01
C ASP A 290 -16.12 24.43 -17.66
N TYR A 291 -16.23 24.79 -16.39
CA TYR A 291 -17.18 25.83 -15.93
C TYR A 291 -16.75 27.25 -16.33
N TYR A 292 -15.54 27.43 -16.89
CA TYR A 292 -14.92 28.71 -17.21
C TYR A 292 -14.54 28.81 -18.68
N ASN A 293 -14.25 30.05 -19.13
CA ASN A 293 -13.75 30.30 -20.48
C ASN A 293 -12.22 30.36 -20.51
N GLU A 294 -11.65 30.03 -21.65
CA GLU A 294 -10.22 30.24 -21.92
C GLU A 294 -9.83 31.70 -21.63
N GLY A 295 -8.75 31.89 -20.89
CA GLY A 295 -8.24 33.21 -20.49
C GLY A 295 -8.88 33.81 -19.24
N ASP A 296 -9.94 33.19 -18.68
CA ASP A 296 -10.53 33.69 -17.43
C ASP A 296 -9.48 33.62 -16.30
N THR A 297 -9.38 34.69 -15.53
CA THR A 297 -8.71 34.70 -14.23
C THR A 297 -9.73 34.32 -13.17
N VAL A 298 -9.41 33.33 -12.36
CA VAL A 298 -10.37 32.65 -11.47
C VAL A 298 -10.05 32.94 -10.00
N PRO A 299 -10.51 34.06 -9.40
CA PRO A 299 -10.31 34.33 -7.98
C PRO A 299 -11.17 33.42 -7.07
N TYR A 300 -12.22 32.81 -7.61
CA TYR A 300 -13.13 31.90 -6.90
C TYR A 300 -13.38 30.67 -7.75
N ILE A 301 -12.98 29.50 -7.24
CA ILE A 301 -13.25 28.22 -7.90
C ILE A 301 -14.55 27.64 -7.34
N LYS A 302 -15.55 27.49 -8.20
CA LYS A 302 -16.86 26.98 -7.85
C LYS A 302 -16.80 25.51 -7.46
N ASN A 303 -17.42 25.16 -6.34
CA ASN A 303 -17.78 23.79 -6.03
C ASN A 303 -19.14 23.47 -6.65
N GLY A 304 -19.18 22.59 -7.64
CA GLY A 304 -20.39 22.13 -8.33
C GLY A 304 -21.14 21.02 -7.59
N SER A 305 -20.71 20.63 -6.38
CA SER A 305 -21.35 19.57 -5.61
C SER A 305 -22.84 19.84 -5.45
N PRO A 306 -23.73 18.84 -5.71
CA PRO A 306 -25.17 18.97 -5.49
C PRO A 306 -25.56 18.72 -4.03
N LEU A 307 -24.63 18.23 -3.19
CA LEU A 307 -24.90 17.99 -1.78
C LEU A 307 -25.14 19.28 -1.05
N ASP A 308 -25.99 19.18 -0.09
CA ASP A 308 -26.53 20.11 0.90
C ASP A 308 -25.99 21.55 0.88
N VAL A 309 -26.80 22.47 1.33
CA VAL A 309 -26.52 23.93 1.48
C VAL A 309 -25.19 24.19 2.22
N HIS A 310 -24.75 23.29 3.10
CA HIS A 310 -23.52 23.43 3.87
C HIS A 310 -22.24 23.19 3.03
N LEU A 311 -22.36 22.50 1.89
CA LEU A 311 -21.25 22.24 0.96
C LEU A 311 -21.35 23.12 -0.31
N LYS A 312 -22.40 23.93 -0.44
CA LYS A 312 -22.48 24.95 -1.47
C LYS A 312 -21.55 26.10 -1.12
N GLY A 313 -20.42 26.08 -1.74
CA GLY A 313 -19.40 27.07 -1.53
C GLY A 313 -18.46 27.16 -2.69
N GLU A 314 -17.41 27.86 -2.48
CA GLU A 314 -16.35 28.08 -3.44
C GLU A 314 -14.98 28.06 -2.75
N PHE A 315 -13.94 27.94 -3.53
CA PHE A 315 -12.57 28.09 -3.08
C PHE A 315 -12.10 29.49 -3.45
N GLU A 316 -11.73 30.25 -2.45
CA GLU A 316 -11.23 31.63 -2.60
C GLU A 316 -9.71 31.66 -2.61
N THR A 317 -9.11 32.48 -3.48
CA THR A 317 -7.67 32.69 -3.49
C THR A 317 -7.16 33.16 -2.14
N GLN A 318 -6.05 32.62 -1.69
CA GLN A 318 -5.39 33.00 -0.44
C GLN A 318 -4.36 34.12 -0.64
N HIS A 319 -3.99 34.42 -1.89
CA HIS A 319 -3.02 35.43 -2.28
C HIS A 319 -3.55 36.23 -3.45
N ASP A 320 -2.86 37.33 -3.82
CA ASP A 320 -3.25 38.18 -4.95
C ASP A 320 -3.15 37.49 -6.33
N THR A 321 -2.70 36.25 -6.36
CA THR A 321 -2.49 35.48 -7.59
C THR A 321 -3.59 34.46 -7.76
N ALA A 322 -4.39 34.58 -8.80
CA ALA A 322 -5.44 33.62 -9.18
C ALA A 322 -5.03 32.81 -10.41
N ALA A 323 -5.46 31.56 -10.46
CA ALA A 323 -5.24 30.69 -11.59
C ALA A 323 -5.92 31.24 -12.86
N ILE A 324 -5.26 31.06 -13.99
CA ILE A 324 -5.78 31.40 -15.30
C ILE A 324 -6.20 30.13 -16.01
N ILE A 325 -7.35 30.16 -16.68
CA ILE A 325 -7.80 29.03 -17.48
C ILE A 325 -7.02 29.00 -18.80
N LYS A 326 -6.40 27.86 -19.09
CA LYS A 326 -5.72 27.58 -20.35
C LYS A 326 -6.18 26.23 -20.92
N THR A 327 -6.16 26.11 -22.24
CA THR A 327 -6.37 24.83 -22.92
C THR A 327 -5.02 24.18 -23.19
N ILE A 328 -4.80 23.04 -22.58
CA ILE A 328 -3.56 22.26 -22.68
C ILE A 328 -3.91 20.91 -23.29
N GLU A 329 -3.38 20.62 -24.46
CA GLU A 329 -3.66 19.36 -25.21
C GLU A 329 -5.17 19.04 -25.30
N GLY A 330 -5.98 20.07 -25.58
CA GLY A 330 -7.42 19.96 -25.77
C GLY A 330 -8.27 19.92 -24.49
N LYS A 331 -7.66 20.02 -23.30
CA LYS A 331 -8.37 20.13 -22.02
C LYS A 331 -8.19 21.52 -21.41
N LYS A 332 -9.29 22.14 -21.01
CA LYS A 332 -9.22 23.35 -20.18
C LYS A 332 -8.65 22.99 -18.80
N ALA A 333 -7.86 23.88 -18.23
CA ALA A 333 -7.28 23.65 -16.93
C ALA A 333 -7.04 24.97 -16.17
N PHE A 334 -7.16 24.93 -14.86
CA PHE A 334 -6.60 25.93 -13.97
C PHE A 334 -5.07 25.80 -14.01
N THR A 335 -4.38 26.90 -14.28
CA THR A 335 -2.92 26.94 -14.32
C THR A 335 -2.36 27.34 -12.97
N PHE A 336 -1.61 26.45 -12.35
CA PHE A 336 -0.86 26.70 -11.13
C PHE A 336 0.62 26.86 -11.47
N THR A 337 1.26 27.88 -10.92
CA THR A 337 2.69 28.19 -11.09
C THR A 337 3.48 28.03 -9.79
N GLY A 338 2.86 27.43 -8.77
CA GLY A 338 3.38 27.35 -7.42
C GLY A 338 3.07 28.58 -6.55
N LYS A 339 2.39 29.59 -7.10
CA LYS A 339 2.00 30.81 -6.38
C LYS A 339 0.52 30.84 -6.02
N GLU A 340 -0.29 30.15 -6.79
CA GLU A 340 -1.73 30.08 -6.62
C GLU A 340 -2.06 29.09 -5.50
N SER A 341 -2.92 29.51 -4.59
CA SER A 341 -3.55 28.64 -3.59
C SER A 341 -4.96 29.13 -3.29
N TYR A 342 -5.82 28.19 -2.94
CA TYR A 342 -7.22 28.44 -2.67
C TYR A 342 -7.65 27.77 -1.38
N ARG A 343 -8.59 28.38 -0.69
CA ARG A 343 -9.21 27.87 0.52
C ARG A 343 -10.72 27.80 0.34
N SER A 344 -11.34 26.68 0.74
CA SER A 344 -12.79 26.56 0.72
C SER A 344 -13.42 27.45 1.79
N ASN A 345 -14.59 28.00 1.48
CA ASN A 345 -15.45 28.68 2.44
C ASN A 345 -16.54 27.77 3.01
N PHE A 346 -16.40 26.49 2.83
CA PHE A 346 -17.26 25.43 3.37
C PHE A 346 -16.43 24.38 4.10
N MET A 347 -17.09 23.61 4.98
CA MET A 347 -16.46 22.54 5.77
C MET A 347 -16.62 21.20 5.05
N LEU A 348 -15.63 20.31 5.22
CA LEU A 348 -15.82 18.91 4.88
C LEU A 348 -16.89 18.28 5.77
N PRO A 349 -17.70 17.35 5.23
CA PRO A 349 -18.66 16.63 6.04
C PRO A 349 -17.95 15.73 7.06
N ALA A 350 -18.56 15.58 8.23
CA ALA A 350 -18.06 14.71 9.29
C ALA A 350 -18.04 13.21 8.92
N THR A 351 -18.57 12.87 7.76
CA THR A 351 -18.52 11.51 7.19
C THR A 351 -17.12 11.15 6.70
N ILE A 352 -16.27 12.14 6.36
CA ILE A 352 -14.87 11.91 6.00
C ILE A 352 -14.02 12.02 7.26
N ARG A 353 -13.89 10.92 7.99
CA ARG A 353 -13.06 10.84 9.21
C ARG A 353 -12.60 9.41 9.48
N ASP A 354 -11.57 9.26 10.28
CA ASP A 354 -11.01 7.97 10.68
C ASP A 354 -10.77 7.07 9.44
N ASN A 355 -11.29 5.86 9.46
CA ASN A 355 -11.28 4.91 8.36
C ASN A 355 -12.54 4.98 7.47
N ALA A 356 -13.22 6.10 7.41
CA ALA A 356 -14.42 6.22 6.57
C ALA A 356 -14.05 6.01 5.08
N PRO A 357 -14.90 5.32 4.31
CA PRO A 357 -14.69 5.17 2.87
C PRO A 357 -14.73 6.50 2.14
N TYR A 358 -13.93 6.63 1.09
CA TYR A 358 -13.93 7.79 0.20
C TYR A 358 -13.49 7.42 -1.21
N THR A 359 -13.72 8.35 -2.15
CA THR A 359 -13.22 8.26 -3.52
C THR A 359 -12.74 9.62 -3.98
N ILE A 360 -11.56 9.68 -4.60
CA ILE A 360 -10.99 10.87 -5.22
C ILE A 360 -10.78 10.60 -6.71
N GLU A 361 -11.19 11.55 -7.55
CA GLU A 361 -10.91 11.54 -8.99
C GLU A 361 -10.33 12.89 -9.39
N ALA A 362 -9.21 12.90 -10.10
CA ALA A 362 -8.58 14.12 -10.58
C ALA A 362 -7.96 13.94 -11.98
N TRP A 363 -7.99 15.02 -12.77
CA TRP A 363 -7.21 15.15 -13.98
C TRP A 363 -6.17 16.23 -13.80
N ILE A 364 -4.90 15.83 -13.78
CA ILE A 364 -3.75 16.70 -13.52
C ILE A 364 -2.67 16.52 -14.57
N MET A 365 -1.87 17.54 -14.78
CA MET A 365 -0.64 17.47 -15.56
C MET A 365 0.40 18.42 -14.94
N ASN A 366 1.59 17.90 -14.66
CA ASN A 366 2.75 18.69 -14.27
C ASN A 366 3.75 18.70 -15.43
N PRO A 367 4.14 19.87 -15.94
CA PRO A 367 5.24 19.97 -16.92
C PRO A 367 6.54 19.39 -16.38
N GLU A 368 6.81 19.62 -15.10
CA GLU A 368 7.91 19.07 -14.33
C GLU A 368 7.36 18.67 -12.94
N ILE A 369 7.74 17.50 -12.45
CA ILE A 369 7.25 17.01 -11.14
C ILE A 369 8.37 17.22 -10.12
N ALA A 370 8.12 18.08 -9.13
CA ALA A 370 9.01 18.33 -8.02
C ALA A 370 8.99 17.18 -6.99
N GLU A 371 9.73 17.32 -5.90
CA GLU A 371 9.81 16.33 -4.84
C GLU A 371 8.45 16.09 -4.19
N ASN A 372 7.74 17.17 -3.85
CA ASN A 372 6.40 17.14 -3.28
C ASN A 372 5.57 18.31 -3.81
N GLU A 373 4.39 18.03 -4.35
CA GLU A 373 3.45 19.04 -4.84
C GLU A 373 2.03 18.69 -4.39
N CYS A 374 1.44 19.51 -3.54
CA CYS A 374 0.09 19.30 -3.03
C CYS A 374 -0.96 19.87 -4.00
N VAL A 375 -1.69 18.98 -4.65
CA VAL A 375 -2.82 19.36 -5.52
C VAL A 375 -4.01 19.79 -4.68
N ALA A 376 -4.34 19.01 -3.64
CA ALA A 376 -5.42 19.28 -2.71
C ALA A 376 -5.10 18.75 -1.33
N ASP A 377 -5.38 19.54 -0.30
CA ASP A 377 -5.38 19.13 1.11
C ASP A 377 -6.82 19.18 1.62
N PHE A 378 -7.44 18.02 1.80
CA PHE A 378 -8.84 17.91 2.15
C PHE A 378 -9.09 18.12 3.64
N THR A 379 -8.09 17.95 4.47
CA THR A 379 -8.22 18.08 5.91
C THR A 379 -7.67 19.38 6.46
N SER A 380 -6.64 19.94 5.83
CA SER A 380 -6.05 21.25 6.15
C SER A 380 -5.70 21.42 7.64
N SER A 381 -5.36 20.33 8.32
CA SER A 381 -4.91 20.37 9.70
C SER A 381 -3.40 20.58 9.75
N HIS A 382 -2.89 21.19 10.82
CA HIS A 382 -1.44 21.24 11.06
C HIS A 382 -0.89 19.92 11.62
N ASP A 383 -1.77 18.99 11.97
CA ASP A 383 -1.38 17.65 12.40
C ASP A 383 -1.14 16.79 11.16
N GLU A 384 0.12 16.59 10.83
CA GLU A 384 0.55 15.85 9.64
C GLU A 384 0.08 14.41 9.59
N LEU A 385 -0.31 13.85 10.73
CA LEU A 385 -0.57 12.44 10.89
C LEU A 385 -2.05 12.07 10.72
N GLU A 386 -2.90 13.05 10.48
CA GLU A 386 -4.35 12.90 10.38
C GLU A 386 -4.91 13.56 9.11
N LYS A 387 -4.07 13.71 8.09
CA LYS A 387 -4.40 14.39 6.83
C LYS A 387 -4.95 13.43 5.79
N LEU A 388 -5.73 14.01 4.90
CA LEU A 388 -6.13 13.42 3.63
C LEU A 388 -5.73 14.41 2.52
N MET A 389 -4.78 14.02 1.68
CA MET A 389 -4.23 14.89 0.62
C MET A 389 -4.09 14.13 -0.69
N LEU A 390 -4.23 14.85 -1.80
CA LEU A 390 -3.74 14.42 -3.10
C LEU A 390 -2.42 15.13 -3.39
N VAL A 391 -1.34 14.36 -3.42
CA VAL A 391 0.02 14.87 -3.64
C VAL A 391 0.62 14.24 -4.87
N ASN A 392 1.21 15.07 -5.73
CA ASN A 392 2.02 14.62 -6.85
C ASN A 392 3.49 14.92 -6.54
N GLY A 393 4.38 13.93 -6.62
CA GLY A 393 5.77 14.14 -6.22
C GLY A 393 6.67 12.95 -6.56
N THR A 394 7.97 13.15 -6.38
CA THR A 394 9.00 12.13 -6.67
C THR A 394 9.64 11.54 -5.43
N GLU A 395 9.24 11.99 -4.24
CA GLU A 395 9.68 11.41 -2.98
C GLU A 395 9.37 9.90 -2.91
N PRO A 396 10.23 9.07 -2.33
CA PRO A 396 9.97 7.61 -2.24
C PRO A 396 8.72 7.22 -1.46
N ARG A 397 8.23 8.08 -0.55
CA ARG A 397 7.01 7.89 0.24
C ARG A 397 5.77 8.43 -0.45
N CYS A 398 5.99 9.37 -1.35
CA CYS A 398 4.96 10.05 -2.10
C CYS A 398 4.76 9.37 -3.45
N GLY A 399 4.30 10.04 -4.37
CA GLY A 399 3.84 9.68 -5.66
C GLY A 399 2.51 10.33 -5.78
N VAL A 400 1.57 9.76 -6.45
CA VAL A 400 0.18 10.17 -6.32
C VAL A 400 -0.35 9.53 -5.06
N MET A 401 -0.46 10.29 -3.99
CA MET A 401 -0.98 9.81 -2.73
C MET A 401 -2.22 10.57 -2.30
N ASN A 402 -3.05 9.94 -1.53
CA ASN A 402 -4.35 10.43 -1.15
C ASN A 402 -4.43 10.88 0.31
N HIS A 403 -3.52 10.47 1.16
CA HIS A 403 -3.51 10.83 2.57
C HIS A 403 -2.08 11.01 3.04
N TYR A 404 -1.96 11.46 4.25
CA TYR A 404 -0.70 11.67 4.90
C TYR A 404 -0.66 11.00 6.27
N GLY A 405 0.28 10.17 6.45
CA GLY A 405 0.76 9.53 7.64
C GLY A 405 1.96 8.76 7.15
N TRP A 406 3.13 9.01 7.67
CA TRP A 406 4.39 8.60 7.05
C TRP A 406 4.48 7.12 6.67
N TYR A 407 3.75 6.25 7.31
CA TYR A 407 3.70 4.83 6.99
C TYR A 407 2.45 4.43 6.18
N GLU A 408 1.42 5.25 6.20
CA GLU A 408 0.17 5.02 5.46
C GLU A 408 0.19 5.66 4.07
N ASP A 409 1.29 6.36 3.73
CA ASP A 409 1.44 6.90 2.38
C ASP A 409 1.30 5.81 1.33
N ALA A 410 0.32 5.95 0.48
CA ALA A 410 0.10 5.09 -0.66
C ALA A 410 0.42 5.87 -1.93
N GLY A 411 1.39 5.39 -2.68
CA GLY A 411 1.90 6.16 -3.79
C GLY A 411 2.45 5.35 -4.94
N TYR A 412 2.81 6.06 -5.97
CA TYR A 412 3.40 5.53 -7.19
C TYR A 412 4.83 6.06 -7.37
N LYS A 413 5.80 5.18 -7.51
CA LYS A 413 7.24 5.52 -7.46
C LYS A 413 7.83 6.06 -8.76
N GLU A 414 7.16 5.88 -9.89
CA GLU A 414 7.72 6.20 -11.21
C GLU A 414 7.16 7.51 -11.79
N MET A 415 6.95 8.50 -10.95
CA MET A 415 6.27 9.75 -11.34
C MET A 415 6.98 10.51 -12.45
N LYS A 416 8.31 10.51 -12.49
CA LYS A 416 9.08 11.15 -13.57
C LYS A 416 8.66 10.72 -14.97
N THR A 417 8.14 9.51 -15.14
CA THR A 417 7.65 9.02 -16.44
C THR A 417 6.35 9.70 -16.89
N LEU A 418 5.68 10.41 -16.00
CA LEU A 418 4.40 11.06 -16.19
C LEU A 418 4.52 12.58 -16.41
N GLU A 419 5.73 13.13 -16.32
CA GLU A 419 5.97 14.55 -16.59
C GLU A 419 5.47 14.96 -17.98
N GLY A 420 4.83 16.12 -18.08
CA GLY A 420 4.27 16.65 -19.30
C GLY A 420 3.12 15.86 -19.91
N LYS A 421 2.53 14.93 -19.17
CA LYS A 421 1.40 14.12 -19.64
C LYS A 421 0.18 14.30 -18.73
N TRP A 422 -1.00 14.28 -19.37
CA TRP A 422 -2.24 14.20 -18.59
C TRP A 422 -2.32 12.90 -17.81
N GLN A 423 -2.62 13.05 -16.54
CA GLN A 423 -2.83 11.96 -15.60
C GLN A 423 -4.28 11.98 -15.15
N HIS A 424 -4.99 10.89 -15.36
CA HIS A 424 -6.24 10.64 -14.68
C HIS A 424 -5.96 9.81 -13.44
N VAL A 425 -6.08 10.42 -12.30
CA VAL A 425 -5.88 9.81 -11.00
C VAL A 425 -7.23 9.42 -10.43
N TYR A 426 -7.36 8.17 -10.00
CA TYR A 426 -8.53 7.66 -9.32
C TYR A 426 -8.11 6.89 -8.07
N VAL A 427 -8.55 7.34 -6.93
CA VAL A 427 -8.27 6.72 -5.64
C VAL A 427 -9.58 6.28 -5.01
N CYS A 428 -9.68 5.05 -4.57
CA CYS A 428 -10.83 4.57 -3.82
C CYS A 428 -10.40 3.76 -2.59
N PHE A 429 -11.04 4.06 -1.46
CA PHE A 429 -10.80 3.44 -0.17
C PHE A 429 -12.11 2.91 0.40
N ASP A 430 -12.15 1.64 0.79
CA ASP A 430 -13.36 0.97 1.30
C ASP A 430 -13.47 0.95 2.83
N GLY A 431 -12.57 1.65 3.52
CA GLY A 431 -12.42 1.63 4.97
C GLY A 431 -11.27 0.71 5.43
N ARG A 432 -10.63 0.01 4.50
CA ARG A 432 -9.50 -0.88 4.76
C ARG A 432 -8.51 -0.94 3.59
N ILE A 433 -9.02 -1.14 2.38
CA ILE A 433 -8.20 -1.30 1.19
C ILE A 433 -8.24 -0.02 0.37
N GLU A 434 -7.07 0.56 0.14
CA GLU A 434 -6.91 1.66 -0.79
C GLU A 434 -6.35 1.19 -2.12
N SER A 435 -6.99 1.63 -3.19
CA SER A 435 -6.58 1.36 -4.57
C SER A 435 -6.34 2.67 -5.29
N ILE A 436 -5.17 2.82 -5.92
CA ILE A 436 -4.82 3.98 -6.74
C ILE A 436 -4.64 3.54 -8.18
N TYR A 437 -5.36 4.22 -9.08
CA TYR A 437 -5.25 4.03 -10.53
C TYR A 437 -4.74 5.31 -11.17
N ILE A 438 -3.80 5.18 -12.11
CA ILE A 438 -3.33 6.26 -12.97
C ILE A 438 -3.49 5.82 -14.43
N ASN A 439 -4.24 6.58 -15.21
CA ASN A 439 -4.50 6.30 -16.62
C ASN A 439 -4.92 4.83 -16.84
N ASP A 440 -5.93 4.37 -16.11
CA ASP A 440 -6.51 3.02 -16.14
C ASP A 440 -5.64 1.90 -15.54
N LYS A 441 -4.43 2.22 -15.10
CA LYS A 441 -3.53 1.26 -14.51
C LYS A 441 -3.62 1.31 -12.98
N LEU A 442 -3.87 0.17 -12.32
CA LEU A 442 -3.71 0.03 -10.88
C LEU A 442 -2.22 0.15 -10.53
N VAL A 443 -1.84 1.16 -9.77
CA VAL A 443 -0.43 1.45 -9.43
C VAL A 443 -0.11 1.24 -7.96
N SER A 444 -1.14 1.24 -7.11
CA SER A 444 -1.02 0.95 -5.68
C SER A 444 -2.25 0.22 -5.17
N LEU A 445 -2.04 -0.76 -4.33
CA LEU A 445 -3.07 -1.48 -3.59
C LEU A 445 -2.53 -1.76 -2.19
N LYS A 446 -3.17 -1.17 -1.17
CA LYS A 446 -2.71 -1.26 0.21
C LYS A 446 -3.82 -1.58 1.17
N ASP A 447 -3.50 -2.37 2.18
CA ASP A 447 -4.25 -2.46 3.43
C ASP A 447 -3.72 -1.38 4.36
N ILE A 448 -4.53 -0.35 4.60
CA ILE A 448 -4.13 0.80 5.42
C ILE A 448 -5.18 1.08 6.48
N GLN A 449 -4.71 1.69 7.56
CA GLN A 449 -5.55 2.20 8.62
C GLN A 449 -5.35 3.70 8.71
N LEU A 450 -6.44 4.44 8.58
CA LEU A 450 -6.42 5.89 8.60
C LEU A 450 -6.97 6.45 9.92
N LEU A 451 -6.59 7.67 10.24
CA LEU A 451 -7.12 8.43 11.37
C LEU A 451 -7.43 9.86 10.89
N VAL A 452 -8.15 9.96 9.78
CA VAL A 452 -8.46 11.24 9.15
C VAL A 452 -9.29 12.10 10.08
N LYS A 453 -8.86 13.33 10.31
CA LYS A 453 -9.63 14.34 11.04
C LYS A 453 -10.11 15.43 10.08
N PRO A 454 -11.42 15.59 9.87
CA PRO A 454 -11.93 16.63 9.00
C PRO A 454 -11.58 18.02 9.55
N SER A 455 -11.15 18.88 8.65
CA SER A 455 -10.87 20.28 8.93
C SER A 455 -12.09 21.17 8.67
N GLN A 456 -12.02 22.41 9.13
CA GLN A 456 -13.03 23.41 8.84
C GLN A 456 -13.01 23.93 7.40
N PHE A 457 -11.95 23.62 6.63
CA PHE A 457 -11.80 24.06 5.24
C PHE A 457 -10.86 23.10 4.50
N MET A 458 -10.86 23.21 3.18
CA MET A 458 -9.94 22.53 2.28
C MET A 458 -9.02 23.54 1.62
N LEU A 459 -7.86 23.06 1.15
CA LEU A 459 -6.91 23.83 0.36
C LEU A 459 -6.67 23.21 -1.01
N LEU A 460 -6.37 24.05 -2.00
CA LEU A 460 -5.90 23.65 -3.31
C LEU A 460 -4.59 24.36 -3.62
N GLY A 461 -3.66 23.65 -4.25
CA GLY A 461 -2.38 24.20 -4.71
C GLY A 461 -1.28 24.30 -3.66
N LYS A 462 -1.59 24.07 -2.39
CA LYS A 462 -0.65 23.98 -1.26
C LYS A 462 -1.26 23.17 -0.13
N ASN A 463 -0.42 22.70 0.80
CA ASN A 463 -0.89 22.12 2.06
C ASN A 463 -1.15 23.17 3.15
N ALA A 464 -1.60 22.75 4.32
CA ALA A 464 -1.94 23.63 5.44
C ALA A 464 -0.75 24.42 6.01
N GLU A 465 0.47 23.99 5.77
CA GLU A 465 1.70 24.69 6.18
C GLU A 465 2.20 25.66 5.11
N GLU A 466 1.42 25.90 4.07
CA GLU A 466 1.80 26.67 2.88
C GLU A 466 3.06 26.11 2.16
N ALA A 467 3.33 24.84 2.40
CA ALA A 467 4.39 24.10 1.75
C ALA A 467 3.88 23.30 0.54
N TRP A 468 4.79 22.65 -0.18
CA TRP A 468 4.51 21.78 -1.32
C TRP A 468 3.65 22.44 -2.41
N PRO A 469 4.05 23.59 -2.92
CA PRO A 469 3.28 24.32 -3.92
C PRO A 469 3.12 23.48 -5.19
N PHE A 470 1.89 23.40 -5.69
CA PHE A 470 1.59 22.71 -6.94
C PHE A 470 1.94 23.61 -8.13
N SER A 471 2.73 23.08 -9.06
CA SER A 471 3.06 23.75 -10.32
C SER A 471 2.62 22.88 -11.50
N GLY A 472 1.42 23.13 -12.00
CA GLY A 472 0.84 22.29 -13.04
C GLY A 472 -0.53 22.74 -13.49
N TYR A 473 -1.26 21.82 -14.09
CA TYR A 473 -2.56 22.04 -14.65
C TYR A 473 -3.58 21.11 -13.98
N LEU A 474 -4.64 21.69 -13.43
CA LEU A 474 -5.76 20.97 -12.85
C LEU A 474 -6.98 21.16 -13.77
N HIS A 475 -7.43 20.09 -14.44
CA HIS A 475 -8.65 20.13 -15.24
C HIS A 475 -9.88 19.93 -14.37
N SER A 476 -9.86 18.90 -13.50
CA SER A 476 -10.97 18.59 -12.60
C SER A 476 -10.51 17.87 -11.35
N LEU A 477 -11.28 18.03 -10.27
CA LEU A 477 -11.12 17.32 -9.02
C LEU A 477 -12.49 17.01 -8.42
N LYS A 478 -12.70 15.76 -8.04
CA LYS A 478 -13.90 15.30 -7.35
C LYS A 478 -13.54 14.51 -6.10
N LEU A 479 -14.35 14.67 -5.05
CA LEU A 479 -14.26 13.92 -3.81
C LEU A 479 -15.65 13.42 -3.43
N TRP A 480 -15.77 12.13 -3.15
CA TRP A 480 -16.97 11.49 -2.59
C TRP A 480 -16.67 10.99 -1.17
N ASP A 481 -17.62 11.07 -0.27
CA ASP A 481 -17.58 10.48 1.08
C ASP A 481 -18.07 9.02 1.10
N GLU A 482 -17.87 8.32 0.00
CA GLU A 482 -18.23 6.91 -0.15
C GLU A 482 -17.22 6.17 -1.05
N TYR A 483 -17.17 4.85 -0.86
CA TYR A 483 -16.39 3.97 -1.72
C TYR A 483 -17.09 3.75 -3.05
N ILE A 484 -16.47 4.17 -4.14
CA ILE A 484 -16.91 3.91 -5.50
C ILE A 484 -15.83 3.04 -6.15
N PRO A 485 -16.08 1.75 -6.37
CA PRO A 485 -15.09 0.88 -6.98
C PRO A 485 -14.76 1.36 -8.41
N TYR A 486 -13.49 1.33 -8.74
CA TYR A 486 -13.07 1.64 -10.11
C TYR A 486 -13.71 0.67 -11.09
N LYS A 487 -14.44 1.20 -12.09
CA LYS A 487 -15.05 0.42 -13.16
C LYS A 487 -14.45 0.85 -14.50
N ARG A 488 -14.01 -0.11 -15.26
CA ARG A 488 -13.60 0.10 -16.64
C ARG A 488 -14.77 -0.02 -17.58
N GLN A 489 -14.88 0.90 -18.53
CA GLN A 489 -15.80 0.73 -19.66
C GLN A 489 -15.08 -0.02 -20.77
N THR A 490 -15.70 -1.10 -21.24
CA THR A 490 -15.37 -1.68 -22.53
C THR A 490 -15.97 -0.80 -23.62
N LYS A 491 -15.16 -0.34 -24.55
CA LYS A 491 -15.61 0.31 -25.80
C LYS A 491 -16.47 -0.63 -26.61
#